data_25f058ad766f3ee0ebbbeb54807937c5
#
_entry.id   25f058ad766f3ee0ebbbeb54807937c5
#
_cell.length_a   1.000
_cell.length_b   1.000
_cell.length_c   1.000
_cell.angle_alpha   90.00
_cell.angle_beta   90.00
_cell.angle_gamma   90.00
#
_symmetry.space_group_name_H-M   'P 1'
#
loop_
_entity.id
_entity.type
_entity.pdbx_description
1 polymer ?
#
loop_
_entity_poly.entity_id
_entity_poly.type
_entity_poly.pdbx_seq_one_letter_code
_entity_poly.pdbx_strand_id
1 'polypeptide(L)'
;MARFDDDQRRALHEQNRRSWNAATEAHNSHKHDQAGFLKRGGCTLFADELELLGDVDGLDLVHLQCNCGQDSLSLARRGARVTGVDIADAPIAFARELAAETKLPATFHRADLFDWMATSDARFDVAFASYGTIGWLCDLDRWARGVRRVLRSGGRLVLLEFHPLVWSFAGSGALAKPYFLDGALDEAGVRDYVGVDLAPSGHLDGVQEFANPERSFGFQWTVAQILQSTVDAGLRIETVREYPYANGCRLFEDMTPLEGRRYGMPACAPAMPLMFGLVARA
;
A
#
# COMPACT_ATOMS: atom_id res chain seq x y z
N MET A 1 23.71 -5.84 -5.41
CA MET A 1 24.31 -4.54 -5.04
C MET A 1 23.15 -3.55 -4.89
N ALA A 2 23.10 -2.74 -3.82
CA ALA A 2 22.07 -1.70 -3.69
C ALA A 2 22.17 -0.74 -4.89
N ARG A 3 21.04 -0.41 -5.51
CA ARG A 3 20.97 0.52 -6.67
C ARG A 3 21.29 1.96 -6.28
N PHE A 4 21.07 2.30 -5.00
CA PHE A 4 21.21 3.65 -4.44
C PHE A 4 21.98 3.58 -3.13
N ASP A 5 22.85 4.55 -2.88
CA ASP A 5 23.44 4.77 -1.56
C ASP A 5 22.42 5.37 -0.58
N ASP A 6 22.78 5.51 0.69
CA ASP A 6 21.86 5.99 1.73
C ASP A 6 21.40 7.44 1.53
N ASP A 7 22.24 8.30 0.97
CA ASP A 7 21.88 9.70 0.73
C ASP A 7 20.95 9.83 -0.48
N GLN A 8 21.24 9.10 -1.55
CA GLN A 8 20.35 9.00 -2.71
C GLN A 8 18.98 8.43 -2.32
N ARG A 9 18.94 7.35 -1.55
CA ARG A 9 17.70 6.77 -1.03
C ARG A 9 16.89 7.80 -0.25
N ARG A 10 17.52 8.48 0.70
CA ARG A 10 16.83 9.48 1.53
C ARG A 10 16.31 10.64 0.69
N ALA A 11 17.04 11.09 -0.31
CA ALA A 11 16.60 12.15 -1.21
C ALA A 11 15.36 11.74 -2.00
N LEU A 12 15.32 10.52 -2.56
CA LEU A 12 14.18 9.97 -3.30
C LEU A 12 12.94 9.82 -2.39
N HIS A 13 13.12 9.24 -1.21
CA HIS A 13 12.04 9.06 -0.26
C HIS A 13 11.51 10.39 0.32
N GLU A 14 12.39 11.36 0.56
CA GLU A 14 12.00 12.70 1.01
C GLU A 14 11.18 13.44 -0.06
N GLN A 15 11.53 13.29 -1.35
CA GLN A 15 10.74 13.85 -2.43
C GLN A 15 9.35 13.18 -2.51
N ASN A 16 9.28 11.85 -2.35
CA ASN A 16 8.01 11.13 -2.27
C ASN A 16 7.18 11.58 -1.06
N ARG A 17 7.80 11.83 0.10
CA ARG A 17 7.12 12.39 1.28
C ARG A 17 6.44 13.72 0.97
N ARG A 18 7.11 14.64 0.28
CA ARG A 18 6.53 15.94 -0.11
C ARG A 18 5.33 15.75 -1.02
N SER A 19 5.48 14.89 -2.01
CA SER A 19 4.42 14.59 -2.97
C SER A 19 3.18 13.97 -2.30
N TRP A 20 3.38 13.03 -1.36
CA TRP A 20 2.28 12.45 -0.60
C TRP A 20 1.61 13.44 0.35
N ASN A 21 2.39 14.31 1.01
CA ASN A 21 1.82 15.38 1.83
C ASN A 21 0.89 16.30 1.01
N ALA A 22 1.33 16.70 -0.18
CA ALA A 22 0.54 17.56 -1.06
C ALA A 22 -0.77 16.90 -1.52
N ALA A 23 -0.76 15.58 -1.79
CA ALA A 23 -1.95 14.85 -2.26
C ALA A 23 -2.97 14.53 -1.16
N THR A 24 -2.56 14.52 0.11
CA THR A 24 -3.37 13.99 1.22
C THR A 24 -4.70 14.72 1.39
N GLU A 25 -4.70 16.05 1.27
CA GLU A 25 -5.93 16.86 1.43
C GLU A 25 -6.93 16.53 0.32
N ALA A 26 -6.49 16.47 -0.93
CA ALA A 26 -7.33 16.10 -2.06
C ALA A 26 -7.90 14.68 -1.87
N HIS A 27 -7.06 13.70 -1.52
CA HIS A 27 -7.50 12.32 -1.28
C HIS A 27 -8.56 12.23 -0.17
N ASN A 28 -8.38 12.94 0.94
CA ASN A 28 -9.30 12.88 2.06
C ASN A 28 -10.59 13.66 1.82
N SER A 29 -10.58 14.68 0.95
CA SER A 29 -11.76 15.46 0.59
C SER A 29 -12.86 14.61 -0.05
N HIS A 30 -12.49 13.50 -0.70
CA HIS A 30 -13.41 12.55 -1.32
C HIS A 30 -13.95 11.47 -0.36
N LYS A 31 -13.44 11.44 0.87
CA LYS A 31 -13.81 10.41 1.85
C LYS A 31 -14.67 11.04 2.94
N HIS A 32 -15.98 10.88 2.88
CA HIS A 32 -16.93 11.47 3.83
C HIS A 32 -16.64 11.15 5.32
N ASP A 33 -17.65 10.96 6.15
CA ASP A 33 -17.58 10.62 7.57
C ASP A 33 -16.85 9.28 7.83
N GLN A 34 -15.54 9.28 7.74
CA GLN A 34 -14.69 8.10 7.94
C GLN A 34 -14.75 7.60 9.39
N ALA A 35 -14.78 8.53 10.34
CA ALA A 35 -14.88 8.18 11.76
C ALA A 35 -16.22 7.53 12.07
N GLY A 36 -17.32 8.09 11.60
CA GLY A 36 -18.64 7.49 11.73
C GLY A 36 -18.74 6.13 11.03
N PHE A 37 -18.14 5.97 9.84
CA PHE A 37 -18.08 4.69 9.15
C PHE A 37 -17.41 3.62 10.04
N LEU A 38 -16.23 3.89 10.59
CA LEU A 38 -15.53 2.97 11.48
C LEU A 38 -16.30 2.72 12.78
N LYS A 39 -16.87 3.75 13.41
CA LYS A 39 -17.69 3.61 14.64
C LYS A 39 -18.91 2.71 14.43
N ARG A 40 -19.54 2.77 13.25
CA ARG A 40 -20.70 1.93 12.88
C ARG A 40 -20.35 0.51 12.44
N GLY A 41 -19.08 0.13 12.53
CA GLY A 41 -18.64 -1.22 12.21
C GLY A 41 -18.07 -1.38 10.80
N GLY A 42 -17.88 -0.28 10.09
CA GLY A 42 -17.29 -0.30 8.75
C GLY A 42 -15.88 -0.88 8.75
N CYS A 43 -15.53 -1.49 7.62
CA CYS A 43 -14.21 -2.05 7.34
C CYS A 43 -13.78 -1.61 5.94
N THR A 44 -12.59 -1.05 5.80
CA THR A 44 -12.07 -0.60 4.51
C THR A 44 -11.40 -1.73 3.72
N LEU A 45 -10.95 -2.78 4.42
CA LEU A 45 -10.27 -3.93 3.83
C LEU A 45 -11.21 -4.75 2.93
N PHE A 46 -10.65 -5.30 1.87
CA PHE A 46 -11.35 -6.23 0.99
C PHE A 46 -11.27 -7.67 1.51
N ALA A 47 -12.13 -8.53 0.98
CA ALA A 47 -12.19 -9.94 1.38
C ALA A 47 -10.84 -10.68 1.17
N ASP A 48 -10.11 -10.32 0.10
CA ASP A 48 -8.82 -10.94 -0.22
C ASP A 48 -7.75 -10.61 0.83
N GLU A 49 -7.71 -9.37 1.33
CA GLU A 49 -6.81 -8.99 2.42
C GLU A 49 -7.17 -9.74 3.70
N LEU A 50 -8.45 -9.79 4.03
CA LEU A 50 -8.93 -10.51 5.21
C LEU A 50 -8.65 -12.01 5.15
N GLU A 51 -8.75 -12.61 3.97
CA GLU A 51 -8.43 -14.02 3.76
C GLU A 51 -6.92 -14.29 3.97
N LEU A 52 -6.05 -13.45 3.38
CA LEU A 52 -4.59 -13.59 3.54
C LEU A 52 -4.14 -13.29 4.97
N LEU A 53 -4.74 -12.31 5.63
CA LEU A 53 -4.45 -11.94 7.02
C LEU A 53 -4.91 -13.03 7.99
N GLY A 54 -6.04 -13.67 7.71
CA GLY A 54 -6.68 -14.58 8.66
C GLY A 54 -7.14 -13.87 9.93
N ASP A 55 -7.17 -14.62 11.04
CA ASP A 55 -7.48 -14.03 12.35
C ASP A 55 -6.31 -13.19 12.85
N VAL A 56 -6.62 -11.96 13.29
CA VAL A 56 -5.66 -10.98 13.82
C VAL A 56 -5.99 -10.57 15.25
N ASP A 57 -7.04 -11.12 15.86
CA ASP A 57 -7.42 -10.78 17.23
C ASP A 57 -6.28 -11.04 18.22
N GLY A 58 -5.98 -10.06 19.03
CA GLY A 58 -4.91 -10.11 20.02
C GLY A 58 -3.48 -10.12 19.45
N LEU A 59 -3.27 -10.04 18.13
CA LEU A 59 -1.95 -10.01 17.53
C LEU A 59 -1.34 -8.60 17.51
N ASP A 60 -0.01 -8.52 17.66
CA ASP A 60 0.75 -7.31 17.39
C ASP A 60 1.01 -7.22 15.87
N LEU A 61 0.45 -6.19 15.24
CA LEU A 61 0.50 -6.00 13.80
C LEU A 61 1.16 -4.67 13.45
N VAL A 62 2.14 -4.70 12.53
CA VAL A 62 2.65 -3.48 11.90
C VAL A 62 2.07 -3.34 10.50
N HIS A 63 1.47 -2.18 10.21
CA HIS A 63 1.03 -1.77 8.88
C HIS A 63 2.08 -0.86 8.26
N LEU A 64 2.77 -1.38 7.26
CA LEU A 64 3.86 -0.72 6.55
C LEU A 64 3.29 0.23 5.50
N GLN A 65 3.77 1.48 5.46
CA GLN A 65 3.26 2.52 4.55
C GLN A 65 1.74 2.70 4.67
N CYS A 66 1.29 2.92 5.93
CA CYS A 66 -0.12 2.86 6.32
C CYS A 66 -0.97 4.05 5.84
N ASN A 67 -0.38 5.02 5.15
CA ASN A 67 -1.08 6.22 4.68
C ASN A 67 -1.93 6.88 5.79
N CYS A 68 -3.19 7.22 5.50
CA CYS A 68 -4.14 7.84 6.44
C CYS A 68 -4.75 6.88 7.47
N GLY A 69 -4.28 5.64 7.57
CA GLY A 69 -4.58 4.71 8.66
C GLY A 69 -5.97 4.06 8.65
N GLN A 70 -6.79 4.21 7.62
CA GLN A 70 -8.15 3.63 7.60
C GLN A 70 -8.12 2.10 7.72
N ASP A 71 -7.22 1.44 6.97
CA ASP A 71 -7.05 -0.02 7.02
C ASP A 71 -6.44 -0.45 8.35
N SER A 72 -5.48 0.33 8.88
CA SER A 72 -4.94 0.12 10.23
C SER A 72 -6.04 0.12 11.30
N LEU A 73 -6.96 1.08 11.24
CA LEU A 73 -8.07 1.17 12.19
C LEU A 73 -9.13 0.08 11.96
N SER A 74 -9.32 -0.37 10.73
CA SER A 74 -10.15 -1.53 10.43
C SER A 74 -9.58 -2.81 11.06
N LEU A 75 -8.24 -2.97 11.06
CA LEU A 75 -7.54 -4.07 11.72
C LEU A 75 -7.59 -3.95 13.25
N ALA A 76 -7.41 -2.74 13.80
CA ALA A 76 -7.55 -2.50 15.24
C ALA A 76 -8.96 -2.82 15.74
N ARG A 77 -9.99 -2.52 14.95
CA ARG A 77 -11.38 -2.88 15.24
C ARG A 77 -11.60 -4.40 15.25
N ARG A 78 -10.79 -5.18 14.53
CA ARG A 78 -10.78 -6.64 14.54
C ARG A 78 -9.94 -7.25 15.66
N GLY A 79 -9.52 -6.43 16.62
CA GLY A 79 -8.78 -6.87 17.82
C GLY A 79 -7.25 -6.85 17.71
N ALA A 80 -6.67 -6.48 16.57
CA ALA A 80 -5.22 -6.34 16.46
C ALA A 80 -4.70 -5.13 17.25
N ARG A 81 -3.52 -5.26 17.85
CA ARG A 81 -2.74 -4.14 18.37
C ARG A 81 -1.89 -3.56 17.23
N VAL A 82 -2.37 -2.49 16.63
CA VAL A 82 -1.81 -1.97 15.37
C VAL A 82 -0.79 -0.87 15.59
N THR A 83 0.36 -1.02 14.93
CA THR A 83 1.34 0.04 14.73
C THR A 83 1.38 0.38 13.24
N GLY A 84 1.01 1.60 12.86
CA GLY A 84 1.14 2.10 11.49
C GLY A 84 2.42 2.91 11.32
N VAL A 85 3.10 2.76 10.19
CA VAL A 85 4.31 3.52 9.84
C VAL A 85 4.16 4.09 8.44
N ASP A 86 4.37 5.40 8.31
CA ASP A 86 4.40 6.09 7.02
C ASP A 86 5.40 7.24 7.07
N ILE A 87 5.95 7.58 5.91
CA ILE A 87 6.93 8.68 5.81
C ILE A 87 6.25 10.04 5.79
N ALA A 88 5.02 10.15 5.33
CA ALA A 88 4.33 11.40 5.09
C ALA A 88 3.66 11.96 6.36
N ASP A 89 3.86 13.27 6.61
CA ASP A 89 3.39 13.91 7.83
C ASP A 89 1.87 14.09 7.85
N ALA A 90 1.29 14.55 6.74
CA ALA A 90 -0.13 14.83 6.64
C ALA A 90 -0.99 13.57 6.77
N PRO A 91 -0.68 12.43 6.09
CA PRO A 91 -1.39 11.18 6.31
C PRO A 91 -1.32 10.71 7.77
N ILE A 92 -0.13 10.78 8.41
CA ILE A 92 0.03 10.33 9.80
C ILE A 92 -0.71 11.25 10.78
N ALA A 93 -0.73 12.57 10.56
CA ALA A 93 -1.54 13.47 11.37
C ALA A 93 -3.01 13.09 11.32
N PHE A 94 -3.54 12.88 10.10
CA PHE A 94 -4.91 12.43 9.88
C PHE A 94 -5.20 11.06 10.55
N ALA A 95 -4.28 10.09 10.41
CA ALA A 95 -4.43 8.77 11.03
C ALA A 95 -4.53 8.84 12.56
N ARG A 96 -3.75 9.73 13.19
CA ARG A 96 -3.80 9.96 14.65
C ARG A 96 -5.11 10.63 15.07
N GLU A 97 -5.59 11.63 14.34
CA GLU A 97 -6.88 12.27 14.59
C GLU A 97 -8.03 11.27 14.47
N LEU A 98 -8.03 10.47 13.39
CA LEU A 98 -9.04 9.44 13.16
C LEU A 98 -9.03 8.36 14.26
N ALA A 99 -7.84 7.94 14.73
CA ALA A 99 -7.70 7.01 15.84
C ALA A 99 -8.26 7.61 17.15
N ALA A 100 -7.94 8.87 17.45
CA ALA A 100 -8.45 9.56 18.64
C ALA A 100 -9.97 9.70 18.60
N GLU A 101 -10.54 10.07 17.45
CA GLU A 101 -11.98 10.24 17.27
C GLU A 101 -12.74 8.91 17.37
N THR A 102 -12.19 7.84 16.79
CA THR A 102 -12.80 6.50 16.81
C THR A 102 -12.53 5.75 18.11
N LYS A 103 -11.56 6.18 18.91
CA LYS A 103 -11.04 5.49 20.10
C LYS A 103 -10.55 4.07 19.85
N LEU A 104 -10.11 3.79 18.63
CA LEU A 104 -9.52 2.50 18.27
C LEU A 104 -8.04 2.46 18.67
N PRO A 105 -7.56 1.33 19.22
CA PRO A 105 -6.19 1.21 19.74
C PRO A 105 -5.17 1.01 18.60
N ALA A 106 -4.69 2.12 18.03
CA ALA A 106 -3.63 2.11 17.04
C ALA A 106 -2.60 3.20 17.34
N THR A 107 -1.34 2.92 17.08
CA THR A 107 -0.23 3.87 17.20
C THR A 107 0.35 4.17 15.82
N PHE A 108 0.62 5.44 15.51
CA PHE A 108 1.12 5.86 14.22
C PHE A 108 2.45 6.58 14.32
N HIS A 109 3.45 6.09 13.56
CA HIS A 109 4.80 6.64 13.48
C HIS A 109 5.04 7.31 12.12
N ARG A 110 5.44 8.57 12.16
CA ARG A 110 5.96 9.25 10.98
C ARG A 110 7.46 8.96 10.88
N ALA A 111 7.87 8.14 9.91
CA ALA A 111 9.26 7.75 9.70
C ALA A 111 9.49 7.23 8.28
N ASP A 112 10.72 7.38 7.77
CA ASP A 112 11.17 6.54 6.66
C ASP A 112 11.14 5.08 7.11
N LEU A 113 10.51 4.22 6.31
CA LEU A 113 10.25 2.83 6.67
C LEU A 113 11.56 2.05 6.91
N PHE A 114 12.58 2.28 6.08
CA PHE A 114 13.86 1.58 6.23
C PHE A 114 14.59 1.97 7.50
N ASP A 115 14.62 3.27 7.81
CA ASP A 115 15.26 3.78 9.03
C ASP A 115 14.49 3.32 10.27
N TRP A 116 13.15 3.31 10.21
CA TRP A 116 12.31 2.82 11.30
C TRP A 116 12.52 1.32 11.56
N MET A 117 12.48 0.49 10.53
CA MET A 117 12.71 -0.96 10.67
C MET A 117 14.13 -1.28 11.16
N ALA A 118 15.13 -0.48 10.78
CA ALA A 118 16.51 -0.67 11.22
C ALA A 118 16.73 -0.36 12.70
N THR A 119 15.97 0.57 13.26
CA THR A 119 16.15 1.05 14.65
C THR A 119 15.09 0.56 15.63
N SER A 120 13.96 0.05 15.14
CA SER A 120 12.87 -0.43 16.02
C SER A 120 13.27 -1.69 16.79
N ASP A 121 13.01 -1.69 18.10
CA ASP A 121 13.08 -2.87 18.95
C ASP A 121 11.75 -3.62 19.06
N ALA A 122 10.67 -3.05 18.52
CA ALA A 122 9.36 -3.69 18.48
C ALA A 122 9.39 -4.95 17.60
N ARG A 123 8.62 -5.96 18.01
CA ARG A 123 8.46 -7.23 17.28
C ARG A 123 6.99 -7.55 17.12
N PHE A 124 6.63 -7.98 15.92
CA PHE A 124 5.25 -8.16 15.49
C PHE A 124 4.96 -9.62 15.09
N ASP A 125 3.72 -10.01 15.27
CA ASP A 125 3.19 -11.28 14.79
C ASP A 125 2.86 -11.20 13.30
N VAL A 126 2.48 -9.99 12.83
CA VAL A 126 2.12 -9.73 11.43
C VAL A 126 2.77 -8.43 10.97
N ALA A 127 3.41 -8.46 9.81
CA ALA A 127 3.73 -7.28 9.01
C ALA A 127 2.79 -7.26 7.81
N PHE A 128 2.03 -6.20 7.65
CA PHE A 128 1.03 -6.03 6.60
C PHE A 128 1.40 -4.86 5.69
N ALA A 129 1.24 -5.04 4.38
CA ALA A 129 1.35 -3.99 3.38
C ALA A 129 0.35 -4.24 2.24
N SER A 130 -0.31 -3.19 1.74
CA SER A 130 -1.31 -3.33 0.68
C SER A 130 -1.28 -2.15 -0.30
N TYR A 131 -1.59 -2.46 -1.53
CA TYR A 131 -1.85 -1.60 -2.69
C TYR A 131 -0.95 -0.37 -2.86
N GLY A 132 -0.02 -0.48 -3.79
CA GLY A 132 0.84 0.63 -4.18
C GLY A 132 1.92 0.96 -3.15
N THR A 133 2.39 -0.01 -2.38
CA THR A 133 3.46 0.17 -1.39
C THR A 133 4.84 -0.13 -1.97
N ILE A 134 5.01 -1.26 -2.65
CA ILE A 134 6.29 -1.73 -3.18
C ILE A 134 6.87 -0.78 -4.22
N GLY A 135 6.03 -0.15 -5.04
CA GLY A 135 6.44 0.80 -6.07
C GLY A 135 7.08 2.10 -5.55
N TRP A 136 7.02 2.38 -4.24
CA TRP A 136 7.66 3.54 -3.61
C TRP A 136 9.02 3.22 -2.98
N LEU A 137 9.43 1.96 -2.98
CA LEU A 137 10.63 1.49 -2.31
C LEU A 137 11.78 1.30 -3.29
N CYS A 138 12.89 1.99 -3.06
CA CYS A 138 14.06 1.96 -3.94
C CYS A 138 14.96 0.73 -3.76
N ASP A 139 14.75 -0.08 -2.71
CA ASP A 139 15.58 -1.25 -2.36
C ASP A 139 14.72 -2.35 -1.72
N LEU A 140 14.32 -3.35 -2.52
CA LEU A 140 13.53 -4.49 -2.05
C LEU A 140 14.26 -5.38 -1.05
N ASP A 141 15.57 -5.58 -1.24
CA ASP A 141 16.34 -6.44 -0.36
C ASP A 141 16.44 -5.84 1.04
N ARG A 142 16.61 -4.52 1.11
CA ARG A 142 16.60 -3.78 2.37
C ARG A 142 15.23 -3.83 3.04
N TRP A 143 14.15 -3.67 2.25
CA TRP A 143 12.79 -3.80 2.74
C TRP A 143 12.53 -5.19 3.32
N ALA A 144 12.83 -6.23 2.57
CA ALA A 144 12.57 -7.61 2.99
C ALA A 144 13.35 -7.99 4.26
N ARG A 145 14.64 -7.60 4.35
CA ARG A 145 15.45 -7.75 5.57
C ARG A 145 14.87 -6.96 6.75
N GLY A 146 14.38 -5.76 6.51
CA GLY A 146 13.71 -4.94 7.52
C GLY A 146 12.44 -5.60 8.04
N VAL A 147 11.60 -6.13 7.14
CA VAL A 147 10.40 -6.91 7.48
C VAL A 147 10.77 -8.14 8.32
N ARG A 148 11.79 -8.90 7.88
CA ARG A 148 12.26 -10.07 8.64
C ARG A 148 12.73 -9.68 10.05
N ARG A 149 13.41 -8.54 10.17
CA ARG A 149 13.92 -8.03 11.45
C ARG A 149 12.80 -7.67 12.43
N VAL A 150 11.72 -7.05 11.99
CA VAL A 150 10.63 -6.61 12.86
C VAL A 150 9.62 -7.72 13.16
N LEU A 151 9.66 -8.85 12.45
CA LEU A 151 8.83 -10.01 12.75
C LEU A 151 9.42 -10.86 13.89
N ARG A 152 8.54 -11.37 14.75
CA ARG A 152 8.86 -12.44 15.69
C ARG A 152 9.19 -13.73 14.93
N SER A 153 9.89 -14.65 15.58
CA SER A 153 9.97 -16.04 15.06
C SER A 153 8.56 -16.60 14.93
N GLY A 154 8.25 -17.15 13.75
CA GLY A 154 6.91 -17.61 13.40
C GLY A 154 5.91 -16.53 13.02
N GLY A 155 6.28 -15.24 13.09
CA GLY A 155 5.49 -14.13 12.55
C GLY A 155 5.40 -14.19 11.02
N ARG A 156 4.47 -13.45 10.43
CA ARG A 156 4.24 -13.48 8.98
C ARG A 156 4.20 -12.11 8.33
N LEU A 157 4.75 -12.02 7.14
CA LEU A 157 4.47 -10.95 6.18
C LEU A 157 3.19 -11.32 5.42
N VAL A 158 2.28 -10.35 5.28
CA VAL A 158 1.13 -10.41 4.38
C VAL A 158 1.21 -9.20 3.46
N LEU A 159 1.35 -9.44 2.17
CA LEU A 159 1.41 -8.42 1.13
C LEU A 159 0.29 -8.69 0.13
N LEU A 160 -0.53 -7.68 -0.16
CA LEU A 160 -1.47 -7.68 -1.28
C LEU A 160 -1.22 -6.42 -2.12
N GLU A 161 -0.84 -6.59 -3.38
CA GLU A 161 -0.35 -5.51 -4.20
C GLU A 161 -0.96 -5.57 -5.60
N PHE A 162 -1.06 -4.44 -6.29
CA PHE A 162 -1.32 -4.45 -7.73
C PHE A 162 -0.20 -5.18 -8.43
N HIS A 163 -0.58 -6.03 -9.40
CA HIS A 163 0.41 -6.82 -10.11
C HIS A 163 1.34 -5.90 -10.91
N PRO A 164 2.67 -6.04 -10.80
CA PRO A 164 3.61 -5.13 -11.47
C PRO A 164 3.40 -4.99 -12.98
N LEU A 165 2.82 -6.00 -13.62
CA LEU A 165 2.51 -5.98 -15.04
C LEU A 165 1.56 -4.82 -15.42
N VAL A 166 0.63 -4.44 -14.52
CA VAL A 166 -0.36 -3.37 -14.82
C VAL A 166 0.30 -2.02 -15.08
N TRP A 167 1.44 -1.77 -14.44
CA TRP A 167 2.20 -0.53 -14.62
C TRP A 167 2.95 -0.43 -15.95
N SER A 168 2.99 -1.53 -16.73
CA SER A 168 3.52 -1.51 -18.08
C SER A 168 2.52 -0.94 -19.11
N PHE A 169 1.26 -0.78 -18.73
CA PHE A 169 0.22 -0.26 -19.62
C PHE A 169 -0.15 1.18 -19.27
N ALA A 170 -0.57 1.92 -20.30
CA ALA A 170 -1.28 3.19 -20.12
C ALA A 170 -2.72 2.93 -19.66
N GLY A 171 -3.42 3.96 -19.17
CA GLY A 171 -4.84 3.86 -18.81
C GLY A 171 -5.75 3.35 -19.94
N SER A 172 -5.36 3.59 -21.20
CA SER A 172 -6.03 3.04 -22.39
C SER A 172 -5.83 1.54 -22.61
N GLY A 173 -5.01 0.86 -21.78
CA GLY A 173 -4.66 -0.56 -21.96
C GLY A 173 -3.58 -0.82 -23.01
N ALA A 174 -2.99 0.22 -23.62
CA ALA A 174 -1.86 0.06 -24.53
C ALA A 174 -0.56 -0.14 -23.77
N LEU A 175 0.31 -1.05 -24.25
CA LEU A 175 1.65 -1.23 -23.67
C LEU A 175 2.47 0.05 -23.85
N ALA A 176 2.91 0.65 -22.75
CA ALA A 176 3.53 1.98 -22.72
C ALA A 176 4.90 2.02 -22.04
N LYS A 177 5.17 1.11 -21.12
CA LYS A 177 6.41 1.09 -20.31
C LYS A 177 6.99 -0.33 -20.26
N PRO A 178 8.30 -0.49 -20.10
CA PRO A 178 8.89 -1.82 -19.94
C PRO A 178 8.49 -2.42 -18.58
N TYR A 179 8.27 -3.72 -18.57
CA TYR A 179 8.07 -4.47 -17.31
C TYR A 179 9.37 -4.57 -16.49
N PHE A 180 10.50 -4.70 -17.16
CA PHE A 180 11.83 -4.70 -16.55
C PHE A 180 12.41 -3.29 -16.61
N LEU A 181 12.51 -2.63 -15.47
CA LEU A 181 13.04 -1.29 -15.36
C LEU A 181 14.15 -1.22 -14.33
N ASP A 182 15.24 -0.55 -14.70
CA ASP A 182 16.33 -0.21 -13.80
C ASP A 182 16.26 1.27 -13.41
N GLY A 183 16.38 1.55 -12.09
CA GLY A 183 16.37 2.91 -11.56
C GLY A 183 15.01 3.42 -11.16
N ALA A 184 14.95 4.73 -10.90
CA ALA A 184 13.75 5.44 -10.51
C ALA A 184 13.00 5.99 -11.72
N LEU A 185 11.68 5.91 -11.67
CA LEU A 185 10.78 6.62 -12.57
C LEU A 185 10.52 8.02 -11.98
N ASP A 186 10.90 9.05 -12.70
CA ASP A 186 10.61 10.43 -12.33
C ASP A 186 9.23 10.83 -12.88
N GLU A 187 8.27 11.06 -12.00
CA GLU A 187 6.86 11.26 -12.32
C GLU A 187 6.36 12.64 -11.83
N ALA A 188 5.24 13.08 -12.38
CA ALA A 188 4.64 14.39 -12.09
C ALA A 188 4.09 14.56 -10.66
N GLY A 189 4.29 13.56 -9.80
CA GLY A 189 3.80 13.55 -8.42
C GLY A 189 2.60 12.64 -8.21
N VAL A 190 2.29 12.41 -6.93
CA VAL A 190 1.12 11.61 -6.54
C VAL A 190 -0.13 12.33 -7.01
N ARG A 191 -0.89 11.70 -7.92
CA ARG A 191 -2.13 12.26 -8.44
C ARG A 191 -3.30 11.98 -7.50
N ASP A 192 -4.41 12.65 -7.70
CA ASP A 192 -5.64 12.38 -6.97
C ASP A 192 -6.36 11.13 -7.53
N TYR A 193 -5.79 9.96 -7.27
CA TYR A 193 -6.39 8.70 -7.68
C TYR A 193 -7.68 8.39 -6.91
N VAL A 194 -7.90 8.99 -5.73
CA VAL A 194 -9.12 8.76 -4.94
C VAL A 194 -10.32 9.38 -5.64
N GLY A 195 -10.20 10.62 -6.11
CA GLY A 195 -11.27 11.28 -6.86
C GLY A 195 -11.49 10.71 -8.25
N VAL A 196 -10.44 10.17 -8.89
CA VAL A 196 -10.51 9.71 -10.29
C VAL A 196 -10.77 8.22 -10.40
N ASP A 197 -9.92 7.39 -9.76
CA ASP A 197 -9.92 5.94 -9.98
C ASP A 197 -10.81 5.19 -8.99
N LEU A 198 -11.02 5.76 -7.78
CA LEU A 198 -11.91 5.20 -6.76
C LEU A 198 -13.31 5.84 -6.80
N ALA A 199 -13.54 6.79 -7.70
CA ALA A 199 -14.79 7.54 -7.83
C ALA A 199 -16.07 6.68 -7.92
N PRO A 200 -16.10 5.46 -8.50
CA PRO A 200 -17.31 4.61 -8.45
C PRO A 200 -17.73 4.20 -7.04
N SER A 201 -16.94 4.48 -6.03
CA SER A 201 -17.37 4.36 -4.63
C SER A 201 -18.41 5.43 -4.20
N GLY A 202 -18.82 6.31 -5.11
CA GLY A 202 -19.82 7.34 -4.87
C GLY A 202 -19.32 8.65 -4.28
N HIS A 203 -18.01 8.88 -4.28
CA HIS A 203 -17.40 10.08 -3.73
C HIS A 203 -16.94 11.01 -4.85
N LEU A 204 -17.88 11.78 -5.37
CA LEU A 204 -17.60 12.85 -6.35
C LEU A 204 -17.46 14.22 -5.71
N ASP A 205 -17.82 14.36 -4.43
CA ASP A 205 -17.60 15.58 -3.65
C ASP A 205 -16.12 15.69 -3.27
N GLY A 206 -15.61 16.89 -3.09
CA GLY A 206 -14.23 17.16 -2.72
C GLY A 206 -13.50 18.00 -3.75
N VAL A 207 -12.18 17.98 -3.71
CA VAL A 207 -11.32 18.76 -4.64
C VAL A 207 -11.48 18.18 -6.05
N GLN A 208 -11.93 19.02 -7.01
CA GLN A 208 -12.21 18.56 -8.38
C GLN A 208 -11.01 18.68 -9.32
N GLU A 209 -10.11 19.62 -9.03
CA GLU A 209 -8.91 19.85 -9.83
C GLU A 209 -7.71 19.89 -8.90
N PHE A 210 -6.93 18.81 -8.91
CA PHE A 210 -5.70 18.72 -8.14
C PHE A 210 -4.51 18.49 -9.07
N ALA A 211 -3.55 19.41 -9.04
CA ALA A 211 -2.24 19.28 -9.65
C ALA A 211 -1.18 19.27 -8.54
N ASN A 212 -0.48 18.17 -8.39
CA ASN A 212 0.56 18.07 -7.38
C ASN A 212 1.75 18.99 -7.74
N PRO A 213 2.13 19.94 -6.88
CA PRO A 213 3.28 20.82 -7.14
C PRO A 213 4.64 20.09 -6.99
N GLU A 214 4.63 18.92 -6.39
CA GLU A 214 5.82 18.11 -6.10
C GLU A 214 5.94 16.95 -7.08
N ARG A 215 7.17 16.62 -7.47
CA ARG A 215 7.45 15.40 -8.23
C ARG A 215 7.44 14.18 -7.32
N SER A 216 7.41 12.99 -7.90
CA SER A 216 7.58 11.72 -7.19
C SER A 216 8.50 10.77 -7.94
N PHE A 217 9.04 9.79 -7.23
CA PHE A 217 9.88 8.75 -7.79
C PHE A 217 9.27 7.37 -7.52
N GLY A 218 8.89 6.69 -8.60
CA GLY A 218 8.41 5.32 -8.59
C GLY A 218 9.51 4.31 -8.90
N PHE A 219 9.27 3.06 -8.55
CA PHE A 219 10.15 1.93 -8.83
C PHE A 219 9.34 0.77 -9.39
N GLN A 220 9.86 0.15 -10.43
CA GLN A 220 9.22 -1.02 -11.04
C GLN A 220 9.95 -2.28 -10.56
N TRP A 221 9.24 -3.15 -9.87
CA TRP A 221 9.72 -4.43 -9.38
C TRP A 221 8.91 -5.57 -10.00
N THR A 222 9.55 -6.57 -10.52
CA THR A 222 8.85 -7.77 -11.00
C THR A 222 8.39 -8.64 -9.83
N VAL A 223 7.35 -9.45 -10.02
CA VAL A 223 6.93 -10.45 -9.01
C VAL A 223 8.11 -11.34 -8.62
N ALA A 224 8.92 -11.78 -9.60
CA ALA A 224 10.09 -12.61 -9.34
C ALA A 224 11.11 -11.93 -8.40
N GLN A 225 11.36 -10.61 -8.58
CA GLN A 225 12.26 -9.86 -7.68
C GLN A 225 11.67 -9.75 -6.27
N ILE A 226 10.37 -9.51 -6.14
CA ILE A 226 9.69 -9.43 -4.84
C ILE A 226 9.78 -10.77 -4.10
N LEU A 227 9.50 -11.87 -4.79
CA LEU A 227 9.61 -13.22 -4.21
C LEU A 227 11.05 -13.56 -3.83
N GLN A 228 12.02 -13.27 -4.71
CA GLN A 228 13.43 -13.57 -4.45
C GLN A 228 13.95 -12.78 -3.25
N SER A 229 13.69 -11.47 -3.17
CA SER A 229 14.10 -10.65 -2.00
C SER A 229 13.48 -11.17 -0.70
N THR A 230 12.24 -11.67 -0.76
CA THR A 230 11.57 -12.30 0.39
C THR A 230 12.30 -13.55 0.86
N VAL A 231 12.68 -14.43 -0.07
CA VAL A 231 13.44 -15.65 0.21
C VAL A 231 14.84 -15.34 0.73
N ASP A 232 15.55 -14.39 0.10
CA ASP A 232 16.91 -13.99 0.47
C ASP A 232 16.96 -13.34 1.86
N ALA A 233 15.87 -12.73 2.30
CA ALA A 233 15.72 -12.23 3.67
C ALA A 233 15.49 -13.33 4.73
N GLY A 234 15.37 -14.60 4.31
CA GLY A 234 15.10 -15.72 5.20
C GLY A 234 13.63 -15.89 5.58
N LEU A 235 12.72 -15.33 4.81
CA LEU A 235 11.29 -15.56 4.94
C LEU A 235 10.87 -16.76 4.08
N ARG A 236 10.10 -17.68 4.65
CA ARG A 236 9.58 -18.85 3.94
C ARG A 236 8.23 -18.53 3.33
N ILE A 237 8.15 -18.50 2.02
CA ILE A 237 6.90 -18.27 1.29
C ILE A 237 5.94 -19.42 1.56
N GLU A 238 4.72 -19.10 1.97
CA GLU A 238 3.63 -20.05 2.24
C GLU A 238 2.52 -19.96 1.20
N THR A 239 2.25 -18.75 0.69
CA THR A 239 1.19 -18.52 -0.28
C THR A 239 1.65 -17.47 -1.30
N VAL A 240 1.40 -17.76 -2.56
CA VAL A 240 1.43 -16.78 -3.66
C VAL A 240 0.14 -16.94 -4.44
N ARG A 241 -0.57 -15.85 -4.69
CA ARG A 241 -1.79 -15.82 -5.49
C ARG A 241 -1.75 -14.70 -6.50
N GLU A 242 -2.38 -14.89 -7.62
CA GLU A 242 -2.68 -13.85 -8.60
C GLU A 242 -4.19 -13.71 -8.74
N TYR A 243 -4.65 -12.48 -8.98
CA TYR A 243 -6.07 -12.18 -9.08
C TYR A 243 -6.36 -11.48 -10.42
N PRO A 244 -7.39 -11.95 -11.17
CA PRO A 244 -7.76 -11.36 -12.46
C PRO A 244 -8.65 -10.10 -12.30
N TYR A 245 -8.61 -9.47 -11.15
CA TYR A 245 -9.34 -8.25 -10.82
C TYR A 245 -8.51 -7.34 -9.91
N ALA A 246 -8.88 -6.07 -9.86
CA ALA A 246 -8.33 -5.07 -8.97
C ALA A 246 -9.37 -4.69 -7.90
N ASN A 247 -8.96 -4.61 -6.65
CA ASN A 247 -9.78 -4.14 -5.55
C ASN A 247 -9.82 -2.60 -5.55
N GLY A 248 -11.01 -2.03 -5.59
CA GLY A 248 -11.29 -0.63 -5.36
C GLY A 248 -10.73 0.37 -6.38
N CYS A 249 -9.92 -0.06 -7.34
CA CYS A 249 -9.23 0.84 -8.25
C CYS A 249 -9.45 0.44 -9.72
N ARG A 250 -9.80 1.42 -10.56
CA ARG A 250 -9.80 1.26 -12.02
C ARG A 250 -8.40 1.55 -12.55
N LEU A 251 -7.67 0.50 -12.90
CA LEU A 251 -6.31 0.60 -13.45
C LEU A 251 -6.30 1.01 -14.92
N PHE A 252 -7.38 0.72 -15.63
CA PHE A 252 -7.56 1.00 -17.06
C PHE A 252 -8.92 1.63 -17.34
N GLU A 253 -9.03 2.30 -18.47
CA GLU A 253 -10.31 2.72 -19.04
C GLU A 253 -11.18 1.48 -19.34
N ASP A 254 -12.49 1.64 -19.28
CA ASP A 254 -13.47 0.60 -19.65
C ASP A 254 -13.39 -0.71 -18.86
N MET A 255 -12.73 -0.72 -17.68
CA MET A 255 -12.76 -1.88 -16.79
C MET A 255 -14.19 -2.27 -16.42
N THR A 256 -14.45 -3.57 -16.35
CA THR A 256 -15.75 -4.13 -15.99
C THR A 256 -15.94 -4.11 -14.48
N PRO A 257 -16.95 -3.40 -13.94
CA PRO A 257 -17.29 -3.46 -12.53
C PRO A 257 -17.72 -4.89 -12.12
N LEU A 258 -17.22 -5.35 -10.98
CA LEU A 258 -17.54 -6.63 -10.38
C LEU A 258 -18.13 -6.43 -8.99
N GLU A 259 -18.71 -7.47 -8.40
CA GLU A 259 -19.20 -7.44 -7.05
C GLU A 259 -18.07 -7.13 -6.04
N GLY A 260 -18.41 -6.44 -4.93
CA GLY A 260 -17.47 -6.13 -3.86
C GLY A 260 -16.51 -4.98 -4.17
N ARG A 261 -16.90 -4.02 -5.00
CA ARG A 261 -16.06 -2.88 -5.43
C ARG A 261 -14.79 -3.32 -6.17
N ARG A 262 -14.87 -4.37 -6.96
CA ARG A 262 -13.78 -4.91 -7.77
C ARG A 262 -13.94 -4.52 -9.23
N TYR A 263 -12.84 -4.56 -9.97
CA TYR A 263 -12.80 -4.27 -11.41
C TYR A 263 -11.99 -5.34 -12.12
N GLY A 264 -12.62 -5.95 -13.13
CA GLY A 264 -11.97 -6.89 -14.05
C GLY A 264 -11.51 -6.19 -15.33
N MET A 265 -10.76 -6.90 -16.17
CA MET A 265 -10.40 -6.42 -17.51
C MET A 265 -11.65 -6.09 -18.32
N PRO A 266 -11.56 -5.15 -19.30
CA PRO A 266 -12.64 -4.92 -20.25
C PRO A 266 -13.08 -6.24 -20.91
N ALA A 267 -14.38 -6.41 -21.15
CA ALA A 267 -14.94 -7.66 -21.71
C ALA A 267 -14.33 -8.10 -23.06
N CYS A 268 -13.78 -7.15 -23.82
CA CYS A 268 -13.11 -7.41 -25.10
C CYS A 268 -11.62 -7.73 -24.97
N ALA A 269 -11.02 -7.62 -23.77
CA ALA A 269 -9.62 -7.86 -23.53
C ALA A 269 -9.37 -9.22 -22.85
N PRO A 270 -8.25 -9.89 -23.13
CA PRO A 270 -7.89 -11.12 -22.41
C PRO A 270 -7.70 -10.86 -20.92
N ALA A 271 -8.06 -11.85 -20.10
CA ALA A 271 -7.78 -11.79 -18.67
C ALA A 271 -6.26 -11.80 -18.42
N MET A 272 -5.84 -10.96 -17.48
CA MET A 272 -4.45 -10.92 -17.00
C MET A 272 -4.43 -10.71 -15.48
N PRO A 273 -3.32 -11.00 -14.80
CA PRO A 273 -3.24 -10.72 -13.36
C PRO A 273 -3.25 -9.21 -13.12
N LEU A 274 -4.17 -8.75 -12.29
CA LEU A 274 -4.31 -7.34 -11.89
C LEU A 274 -3.81 -7.08 -10.47
N MET A 275 -3.79 -8.11 -9.63
CA MET A 275 -3.18 -8.10 -8.29
C MET A 275 -2.45 -9.40 -8.02
N PHE A 276 -1.57 -9.36 -7.03
CA PHE A 276 -0.98 -10.58 -6.45
C PHE A 276 -0.95 -10.47 -4.92
N GLY A 277 -1.03 -11.62 -4.26
CA GLY A 277 -0.93 -11.76 -2.81
C GLY A 277 0.22 -12.67 -2.42
N LEU A 278 0.91 -12.32 -1.34
CA LEU A 278 2.04 -13.07 -0.78
C LEU A 278 1.87 -13.21 0.73
N VAL A 279 1.98 -14.44 1.23
CA VAL A 279 2.18 -14.71 2.66
C VAL A 279 3.52 -15.41 2.84
N ALA A 280 4.37 -14.87 3.72
CA ALA A 280 5.66 -15.45 4.02
C ALA A 280 5.95 -15.41 5.53
N ARG A 281 6.55 -16.45 6.07
CA ARG A 281 6.79 -16.65 7.51
C ARG A 281 8.25 -16.45 7.88
N ALA A 282 8.46 -15.81 9.05
CA ALA A 282 9.76 -15.50 9.62
C ALA A 282 10.36 -16.67 10.45
#